data_eb638f0fea5d26436eec1bd7785424c1
#
_entry.id   eb638f0fea5d26436eec1bd7785424c1
#
_cell.length_a   1.000
_cell.length_b   1.000
_cell.length_c   1.000
_cell.angle_alpha   90.00
_cell.angle_beta   90.00
_cell.angle_gamma   90.00
#
_symmetry.space_group_name_H-M   'P 1'
#
loop_
_entity.id
_entity.type
_entity.pdbx_description
1 polymer ?
#
loop_
_entity_poly.entity_id
_entity_poly.type
_entity_poly.pdbx_seq_one_letter_code
_entity_poly.pdbx_strand_id
1 'polypeptide(L)'
;MTRISNKYGAINLSQGFPDFDPPKKITDRLAEIAPHGPHQYAITWGAQNFREALAKKQSHFTGLDIDPDKNIVVTCGSTEAMMASMMTVVNPGDKVAIFSPFYENYTADTILSGAEPIYIPLVPPTMAYSRACSRSEDSKQASVSSRSIAAFSFDANLIEEAFKQGAKALVLCNPSNPCGKVFTREELQTIADIVIRYDGYVITDEVYEHIVYAPHKHVYISTLPGMWERTISCSSLSKTYSITGWRLGYVIAPERIIDRVKKVHDFLTVGAAAPLMEAATVGLCFPDSYYEGLQAHYTHMKHLFCDGLRQFGLEFTDPEGAYYVMLDVSKYGVNDDLHFCEWLAEHVGVGAVPGSCFFKEDVHHLVRFHFAKRDETLQAALDRLSALDSKAKTYQCTEVNKI
;
A
#
# COMPACT_ATOMS: atom_id res chain seq x y z
N MET A 1 -16.62 -6.39 1.99
CA MET A 1 -16.15 -7.52 2.80
C MET A 1 -16.41 -7.35 4.31
N THR A 2 -16.20 -6.18 4.94
CA THR A 2 -16.45 -6.01 6.40
C THR A 2 -17.88 -6.36 6.81
N ARG A 3 -18.90 -5.93 6.05
CA ARG A 3 -20.30 -6.30 6.32
C ARG A 3 -20.55 -7.81 6.23
N ILE A 4 -19.89 -8.48 5.30
CA ILE A 4 -19.97 -9.94 5.12
C ILE A 4 -19.29 -10.63 6.30
N SER A 5 -18.09 -10.20 6.70
CA SER A 5 -17.41 -10.74 7.87
C SER A 5 -18.26 -10.62 9.13
N ASN A 6 -18.90 -9.45 9.36
CA ASN A 6 -19.78 -9.23 10.50
C ASN A 6 -21.03 -10.12 10.45
N LYS A 7 -21.63 -10.31 9.27
CA LYS A 7 -22.83 -11.17 9.07
C LYS A 7 -22.57 -12.61 9.54
N TYR A 8 -21.39 -13.14 9.23
CA TYR A 8 -21.05 -14.54 9.53
C TYR A 8 -20.16 -14.72 10.77
N GLY A 9 -19.86 -13.67 11.53
CA GLY A 9 -18.95 -13.74 12.68
C GLY A 9 -17.53 -14.17 12.27
N ALA A 10 -17.12 -13.83 11.05
CA ALA A 10 -15.82 -14.14 10.51
C ALA A 10 -14.74 -13.20 11.08
N ILE A 11 -13.53 -13.72 11.29
CA ILE A 11 -12.38 -12.90 11.65
C ILE A 11 -12.04 -12.03 10.43
N ASN A 12 -12.14 -10.70 10.59
CA ASN A 12 -11.97 -9.78 9.50
C ASN A 12 -10.48 -9.51 9.20
N LEU A 13 -9.92 -10.21 8.19
CA LEU A 13 -8.62 -9.94 7.61
C LEU A 13 -8.70 -9.22 6.26
N SER A 14 -9.88 -8.64 5.93
CA SER A 14 -10.10 -7.92 4.66
C SER A 14 -9.69 -6.45 4.74
N GLN A 15 -10.11 -5.74 5.78
CA GLN A 15 -9.90 -4.30 5.90
C GLN A 15 -8.57 -3.99 6.58
N GLY A 16 -7.63 -3.37 5.84
CA GLY A 16 -6.25 -3.15 6.23
C GLY A 16 -6.04 -2.08 7.31
N PHE A 17 -6.43 -2.38 8.54
CA PHE A 17 -6.07 -1.59 9.72
C PHE A 17 -5.74 -2.49 10.91
N PRO A 18 -4.81 -2.08 11.79
CA PRO A 18 -4.45 -2.84 12.98
C PRO A 18 -5.59 -2.89 14.01
N ASP A 19 -5.63 -3.96 14.82
CA ASP A 19 -6.51 -4.11 15.97
C ASP A 19 -5.79 -3.86 17.32
N PHE A 20 -4.60 -3.29 17.26
CA PHE A 20 -3.84 -2.83 18.43
C PHE A 20 -3.83 -1.31 18.52
N ASP A 21 -3.63 -0.82 19.74
CA ASP A 21 -3.73 0.58 20.07
C ASP A 21 -2.57 1.41 19.50
N PRO A 22 -2.79 2.71 19.23
CA PRO A 22 -1.70 3.62 18.89
C PRO A 22 -0.74 3.82 20.07
N PRO A 23 0.47 4.36 19.83
CA PRO A 23 1.42 4.66 20.89
C PRO A 23 0.81 5.52 21.97
N LYS A 24 0.92 5.08 23.24
CA LYS A 24 0.30 5.74 24.41
C LYS A 24 0.66 7.22 24.53
N LYS A 25 1.90 7.62 24.18
CA LYS A 25 2.32 9.03 24.22
C LYS A 25 1.47 9.93 23.31
N ILE A 26 0.99 9.40 22.17
CA ILE A 26 0.14 10.16 21.22
C ILE A 26 -1.26 10.31 21.80
N THR A 27 -1.83 9.25 22.37
CA THR A 27 -3.17 9.30 22.98
C THR A 27 -3.19 10.10 24.28
N ASP A 28 -2.14 10.03 25.08
CA ASP A 28 -1.98 10.86 26.27
C ASP A 28 -1.93 12.34 25.91
N ARG A 29 -1.17 12.70 24.85
CA ARG A 29 -1.13 14.09 24.37
C ARG A 29 -2.49 14.57 23.90
N LEU A 30 -3.25 13.73 23.20
CA LEU A 30 -4.62 14.09 22.79
C LEU A 30 -5.52 14.32 24.01
N ALA A 31 -5.45 13.47 25.04
CA ALA A 31 -6.22 13.64 26.27
C ALA A 31 -5.84 14.93 27.01
N GLU A 32 -4.55 15.29 27.03
CA GLU A 32 -4.04 16.53 27.64
C GLU A 32 -4.59 17.78 26.93
N ILE A 33 -4.57 17.81 25.60
CA ILE A 33 -4.94 19.01 24.83
C ILE A 33 -6.45 19.14 24.62
N ALA A 34 -7.22 18.05 24.68
CA ALA A 34 -8.63 18.06 24.37
C ALA A 34 -9.46 19.12 25.12
N PRO A 35 -9.18 19.44 26.41
CA PRO A 35 -9.88 20.50 27.12
C PRO A 35 -9.45 21.93 26.75
N HIS A 36 -8.26 22.10 26.16
CA HIS A 36 -7.63 23.43 26.01
C HIS A 36 -7.38 23.84 24.56
N GLY A 37 -7.42 22.92 23.62
CA GLY A 37 -7.20 23.14 22.20
C GLY A 37 -5.78 22.83 21.73
N PRO A 38 -5.49 23.12 20.45
CA PRO A 38 -6.22 24.02 19.54
C PRO A 38 -7.58 23.49 19.05
N HIS A 39 -8.63 24.34 19.02
CA HIS A 39 -9.97 23.97 18.54
C HIS A 39 -10.36 24.70 17.24
N GLN A 40 -9.57 25.70 16.86
CA GLN A 40 -9.81 26.49 15.65
C GLN A 40 -8.88 26.00 14.53
N TYR A 41 -9.10 26.52 13.33
CA TYR A 41 -8.27 26.20 12.17
C TYR A 41 -6.78 26.48 12.45
N ALA A 42 -5.93 25.52 12.11
CA ALA A 42 -4.52 25.81 11.89
C ALA A 42 -4.34 26.56 10.55
N ILE A 43 -3.12 26.94 10.20
CA ILE A 43 -2.79 27.30 8.82
C ILE A 43 -3.22 26.13 7.93
N THR A 44 -3.88 26.41 6.80
CA THR A 44 -4.58 25.39 6.00
C THR A 44 -3.66 24.24 5.59
N TRP A 45 -2.43 24.53 5.16
CA TRP A 45 -1.44 23.51 4.79
C TRP A 45 -0.74 22.82 6.00
N GLY A 46 -1.26 23.01 7.21
CA GLY A 46 -0.84 22.28 8.41
C GLY A 46 -0.26 23.16 9.51
N ALA A 47 -0.45 22.74 10.77
CA ALA A 47 0.11 23.40 11.94
C ALA A 47 1.65 23.48 11.84
N GLN A 48 2.22 24.62 12.26
CA GLN A 48 3.66 24.88 12.12
C GLN A 48 4.52 23.84 12.82
N ASN A 49 4.23 23.57 14.09
CA ASN A 49 4.96 22.57 14.87
C ASN A 49 4.90 21.16 14.26
N PHE A 50 3.76 20.80 13.66
CA PHE A 50 3.61 19.53 12.97
C PHE A 50 4.49 19.47 11.71
N ARG A 51 4.49 20.54 10.88
CA ARG A 51 5.30 20.61 9.66
C ARG A 51 6.80 20.62 9.97
N GLU A 52 7.23 21.34 11.01
CA GLU A 52 8.61 21.35 11.49
C GLU A 52 9.07 19.96 11.96
N ALA A 53 8.25 19.27 12.76
CA ALA A 53 8.54 17.90 13.21
C ALA A 53 8.57 16.91 12.04
N LEU A 54 7.64 17.03 11.09
CA LEU A 54 7.60 16.20 9.89
C LEU A 54 8.80 16.44 8.98
N ALA A 55 9.17 17.71 8.74
CA ALA A 55 10.36 18.06 7.97
C ALA A 55 11.61 17.43 8.56
N LYS A 56 11.80 17.56 9.89
CA LYS A 56 12.93 16.95 10.59
C LYS A 56 12.95 15.43 10.44
N LYS A 57 11.80 14.75 10.64
CA LYS A 57 11.68 13.31 10.48
C LYS A 57 12.03 12.88 9.05
N GLN A 58 11.41 13.52 8.06
CA GLN A 58 11.59 13.10 6.68
C GLN A 58 12.97 13.46 6.12
N SER A 59 13.57 14.59 6.54
CA SER A 59 14.97 14.89 6.21
C SER A 59 15.92 13.86 6.78
N HIS A 60 15.67 13.34 8.00
CA HIS A 60 16.46 12.27 8.60
C HIS A 60 16.43 10.97 7.77
N PHE A 61 15.23 10.53 7.34
CA PHE A 61 15.08 9.27 6.61
C PHE A 61 15.47 9.36 5.12
N THR A 62 15.25 10.50 4.49
CA THR A 62 15.53 10.69 3.05
C THR A 62 16.92 11.23 2.77
N GLY A 63 17.51 11.97 3.72
CA GLY A 63 18.73 12.75 3.51
C GLY A 63 18.51 14.02 2.67
N LEU A 64 17.26 14.37 2.34
CA LEU A 64 16.89 15.59 1.63
C LEU A 64 16.74 16.75 2.63
N ASP A 65 17.05 17.97 2.18
CA ASP A 65 16.78 19.18 2.94
C ASP A 65 15.30 19.59 2.70
N ILE A 66 14.42 19.32 3.65
CA ILE A 66 12.99 19.55 3.56
C ILE A 66 12.63 20.77 4.39
N ASP A 67 12.24 21.86 3.71
CA ASP A 67 11.74 23.08 4.32
C ASP A 67 10.27 22.92 4.72
N PRO A 68 9.89 23.09 6.01
CA PRO A 68 8.52 22.90 6.48
C PRO A 68 7.50 23.86 5.84
N ASP A 69 7.90 25.02 5.37
CA ASP A 69 7.00 26.02 4.78
C ASP A 69 6.87 25.89 3.26
N LYS A 70 7.91 25.34 2.61
CA LYS A 70 8.01 25.29 1.15
C LYS A 70 7.72 23.92 0.58
N ASN A 71 8.00 22.85 1.34
CA ASN A 71 7.98 21.50 0.80
C ASN A 71 6.87 20.61 1.35
N ILE A 72 6.01 21.10 2.26
CA ILE A 72 5.01 20.28 2.96
C ILE A 72 3.61 20.86 2.84
N VAL A 73 2.64 19.94 2.59
CA VAL A 73 1.21 20.16 2.85
C VAL A 73 0.70 19.01 3.68
N VAL A 74 0.05 19.31 4.81
CA VAL A 74 -0.63 18.33 5.65
C VAL A 74 -2.06 18.16 5.16
N THR A 75 -2.49 16.90 4.97
CA THR A 75 -3.77 16.57 4.34
C THR A 75 -4.64 15.69 5.23
N CYS A 76 -5.93 15.56 4.90
CA CYS A 76 -6.86 14.64 5.56
C CYS A 76 -6.61 13.18 5.16
N GLY A 77 -5.44 12.66 5.51
CA GLY A 77 -4.93 11.34 5.16
C GLY A 77 -4.28 11.31 3.77
N SER A 78 -3.62 10.18 3.47
CA SER A 78 -2.97 9.98 2.15
C SER A 78 -3.98 9.98 0.99
N THR A 79 -5.23 9.65 1.24
CA THR A 79 -6.29 9.71 0.21
C THR A 79 -6.42 11.10 -0.37
N GLU A 80 -6.47 12.13 0.48
CA GLU A 80 -6.47 13.51 -0.01
C GLU A 80 -5.11 13.90 -0.61
N ALA A 81 -4.00 13.46 0.00
CA ALA A 81 -2.66 13.72 -0.54
C ALA A 81 -2.54 13.25 -1.99
N MET A 82 -2.99 12.04 -2.29
CA MET A 82 -2.99 11.47 -3.64
C MET A 82 -3.89 12.26 -4.59
N MET A 83 -5.13 12.55 -4.18
CA MET A 83 -6.07 13.31 -5.00
C MET A 83 -5.57 14.74 -5.29
N ALA A 84 -5.09 15.45 -4.27
CA ALA A 84 -4.56 16.80 -4.45
C ALA A 84 -3.31 16.83 -5.33
N SER A 85 -2.45 15.82 -5.21
CA SER A 85 -1.27 15.65 -6.06
C SER A 85 -1.67 15.37 -7.51
N MET A 86 -2.64 14.48 -7.73
CA MET A 86 -3.16 14.17 -9.06
C MET A 86 -3.70 15.43 -9.72
N MET A 87 -4.63 16.14 -9.08
CA MET A 87 -5.22 17.38 -9.60
C MET A 87 -4.20 18.50 -9.84
N THR A 88 -3.02 18.41 -9.21
CA THR A 88 -1.95 19.41 -9.37
C THR A 88 -1.15 19.24 -10.66
N VAL A 89 -0.90 18.00 -11.09
CA VAL A 89 0.01 17.71 -12.20
C VAL A 89 -0.68 17.18 -13.45
N VAL A 90 -1.96 16.84 -13.35
CA VAL A 90 -2.75 16.25 -14.45
C VAL A 90 -3.87 17.21 -14.86
N ASN A 91 -4.13 17.33 -16.15
CA ASN A 91 -5.28 18.06 -16.70
C ASN A 91 -6.28 17.06 -17.31
N PRO A 92 -7.54 17.49 -17.52
CA PRO A 92 -8.50 16.68 -18.27
C PRO A 92 -7.96 16.28 -19.64
N GLY A 93 -8.04 14.98 -19.95
CA GLY A 93 -7.52 14.39 -21.19
C GLY A 93 -6.05 13.93 -21.13
N ASP A 94 -5.32 14.25 -20.06
CA ASP A 94 -3.99 13.67 -19.82
C ASP A 94 -4.09 12.18 -19.46
N LYS A 95 -2.96 11.46 -19.51
CA LYS A 95 -2.88 10.05 -19.15
C LYS A 95 -1.97 9.86 -17.93
N VAL A 96 -2.29 8.84 -17.12
CA VAL A 96 -1.54 8.48 -15.91
C VAL A 96 -1.23 6.99 -15.94
N ALA A 97 0.05 6.65 -15.80
CA ALA A 97 0.50 5.28 -15.67
C ALA A 97 0.29 4.78 -14.22
N ILE A 98 -0.30 3.59 -14.07
CA ILE A 98 -0.60 2.98 -12.78
C ILE A 98 -0.16 1.51 -12.83
N PHE A 99 0.63 1.07 -11.85
CA PHE A 99 0.94 -0.35 -11.72
C PHE A 99 -0.31 -1.15 -11.33
N SER A 100 -0.51 -2.31 -11.94
CA SER A 100 -1.55 -3.27 -11.60
C SER A 100 -0.89 -4.55 -11.06
N PRO A 101 -1.21 -5.04 -9.84
CA PRO A 101 -2.32 -4.59 -8.98
C PRO A 101 -2.06 -3.25 -8.31
N PHE A 102 -3.16 -2.56 -7.94
CA PHE A 102 -3.15 -1.22 -7.38
C PHE A 102 -4.16 -1.07 -6.24
N TYR A 103 -3.97 -0.05 -5.43
CA TYR A 103 -5.01 0.39 -4.50
C TYR A 103 -6.07 1.19 -5.26
N GLU A 104 -7.34 0.89 -5.04
CA GLU A 104 -8.50 1.36 -5.80
C GLU A 104 -8.54 2.88 -6.04
N ASN A 105 -8.04 3.66 -5.10
CA ASN A 105 -8.07 5.12 -5.17
C ASN A 105 -7.28 5.67 -6.36
N TYR A 106 -6.19 5.02 -6.80
CA TYR A 106 -5.34 5.60 -7.85
C TYR A 106 -6.08 5.72 -9.19
N THR A 107 -6.88 4.72 -9.54
CA THR A 107 -7.76 4.78 -10.70
C THR A 107 -8.86 5.81 -10.51
N ALA A 108 -9.48 5.86 -9.32
CA ALA A 108 -10.54 6.82 -9.02
C ALA A 108 -10.00 8.25 -9.07
N ASP A 109 -8.84 8.53 -8.46
CA ASP A 109 -8.20 9.85 -8.47
C ASP A 109 -7.87 10.31 -9.89
N THR A 110 -7.40 9.39 -10.74
CA THR A 110 -7.12 9.65 -12.16
C THR A 110 -8.40 10.07 -12.90
N ILE A 111 -9.46 9.27 -12.78
CA ILE A 111 -10.75 9.53 -13.46
C ILE A 111 -11.41 10.82 -12.95
N LEU A 112 -11.39 11.04 -11.62
CA LEU A 112 -11.95 12.25 -11.02
C LEU A 112 -11.18 13.52 -11.42
N SER A 113 -9.90 13.39 -11.76
CA SER A 113 -9.09 14.48 -12.33
C SER A 113 -9.33 14.68 -13.83
N GLY A 114 -10.21 13.90 -14.46
CA GLY A 114 -10.51 13.96 -15.88
C GLY A 114 -9.46 13.29 -16.77
N ALA A 115 -8.54 12.54 -16.20
CA ALA A 115 -7.46 11.85 -16.91
C ALA A 115 -7.81 10.37 -17.19
N GLU A 116 -7.00 9.75 -18.06
CA GLU A 116 -7.15 8.35 -18.47
C GLU A 116 -6.04 7.48 -17.85
N PRO A 117 -6.38 6.36 -17.15
CA PRO A 117 -5.37 5.46 -16.62
C PRO A 117 -4.78 4.54 -17.72
N ILE A 118 -3.46 4.39 -17.73
CA ILE A 118 -2.73 3.35 -18.47
C ILE A 118 -2.17 2.37 -17.43
N TYR A 119 -2.57 1.10 -17.52
CA TYR A 119 -2.14 0.10 -16.54
C TYR A 119 -0.88 -0.63 -16.98
N ILE A 120 0.04 -0.80 -16.02
CA ILE A 120 1.32 -1.49 -16.19
C ILE A 120 1.30 -2.73 -15.31
N PRO A 121 1.23 -3.95 -15.88
CA PRO A 121 1.16 -5.17 -15.10
C PRO A 121 2.41 -5.40 -14.25
N LEU A 122 2.21 -5.63 -12.94
CA LEU A 122 3.17 -6.33 -12.10
C LEU A 122 2.89 -7.82 -12.21
N VAL A 123 3.85 -8.56 -12.73
CA VAL A 123 3.72 -10.00 -12.96
C VAL A 123 3.96 -10.75 -11.66
N PRO A 124 2.98 -11.53 -11.16
CA PRO A 124 3.19 -12.39 -10.00
C PRO A 124 4.30 -13.43 -10.25
N PRO A 125 4.99 -13.89 -9.21
CA PRO A 125 6.08 -14.84 -9.32
C PRO A 125 5.72 -16.14 -10.06
N THR A 126 4.53 -16.68 -9.82
CA THR A 126 4.01 -17.90 -10.46
C THR A 126 3.80 -17.75 -11.96
N MET A 127 3.33 -16.60 -12.43
CA MET A 127 3.14 -16.31 -13.86
C MET A 127 4.48 -16.08 -14.58
N ALA A 128 5.47 -15.48 -13.93
CA ALA A 128 6.81 -15.31 -14.49
C ALA A 128 7.47 -16.67 -14.76
N TYR A 129 7.25 -17.65 -13.90
CA TYR A 129 7.77 -19.01 -14.06
C TYR A 129 7.15 -19.73 -15.28
N SER A 130 5.84 -19.64 -15.49
CA SER A 130 5.17 -20.28 -16.63
C SER A 130 5.64 -19.72 -17.98
N ARG A 131 5.91 -18.41 -18.08
CA ARG A 131 6.46 -17.78 -19.29
C ARG A 131 7.92 -18.13 -19.55
N ALA A 132 8.73 -18.30 -18.51
CA ALA A 132 10.12 -18.75 -18.65
C ALA A 132 10.20 -20.23 -19.08
N CYS A 133 9.32 -21.10 -18.57
CA CYS A 133 9.25 -22.51 -18.93
C CYS A 133 8.74 -22.76 -20.36
N SER A 134 7.85 -21.90 -20.88
CA SER A 134 7.35 -22.04 -22.25
C SER A 134 8.36 -21.64 -23.34
N ARG A 135 9.51 -21.07 -22.96
CA ARG A 135 10.61 -20.68 -23.88
C ARG A 135 11.79 -21.65 -23.93
N SER A 136 11.80 -22.71 -23.11
CA SER A 136 12.85 -23.72 -23.14
C SER A 136 12.26 -25.13 -23.17
N GLU A 137 12.30 -25.78 -24.33
CA GLU A 137 11.92 -27.18 -24.50
C GLU A 137 12.95 -28.21 -23.94
N ASP A 138 14.03 -27.73 -23.32
CA ASP A 138 15.07 -28.56 -22.74
C ASP A 138 15.23 -28.33 -21.23
N SER A 139 14.47 -29.06 -20.39
CA SER A 139 14.91 -29.33 -19.02
C SER A 139 14.21 -30.52 -18.39
N LYS A 140 14.75 -31.72 -18.67
CA LYS A 140 14.64 -32.84 -17.74
C LYS A 140 15.69 -32.66 -16.65
N GLN A 141 15.23 -32.66 -15.37
CA GLN A 141 15.98 -32.61 -14.13
C GLN A 141 16.23 -31.19 -13.56
N ALA A 142 15.29 -30.72 -12.77
CA ALA A 142 15.58 -29.78 -11.70
C ALA A 142 15.07 -30.37 -10.38
N SER A 143 16.01 -30.69 -9.48
CA SER A 143 15.78 -31.16 -8.13
C SER A 143 14.95 -30.10 -7.34
N VAL A 144 14.00 -30.57 -6.54
CA VAL A 144 13.22 -29.75 -5.61
C VAL A 144 14.14 -29.25 -4.49
N SER A 145 14.87 -28.17 -4.74
CA SER A 145 15.49 -27.38 -3.69
C SER A 145 14.54 -26.21 -3.37
N SER A 146 14.41 -25.86 -2.11
CA SER A 146 13.58 -24.76 -1.57
C SER A 146 13.64 -23.52 -2.47
N ARG A 147 12.64 -23.36 -3.36
CA ARG A 147 12.56 -22.22 -4.27
C ARG A 147 12.06 -21.03 -3.49
N SER A 148 12.89 -20.02 -3.33
CA SER A 148 12.40 -18.68 -3.01
C SER A 148 11.41 -18.28 -4.11
N ILE A 149 10.18 -18.01 -3.74
CA ILE A 149 9.18 -17.51 -4.67
C ILE A 149 9.68 -16.14 -5.14
N ALA A 150 9.90 -15.97 -6.44
CA ALA A 150 10.39 -14.72 -6.98
C ALA A 150 9.41 -13.57 -6.67
N ALA A 151 9.90 -12.34 -6.50
CA ALA A 151 9.07 -11.16 -6.24
C ALA A 151 8.23 -10.78 -7.47
N PHE A 152 7.20 -9.98 -7.26
CA PHE A 152 6.51 -9.29 -8.36
C PHE A 152 7.51 -8.50 -9.20
N SER A 153 7.40 -8.59 -10.51
CA SER A 153 8.27 -7.92 -11.47
C SER A 153 7.46 -7.12 -12.49
N PHE A 154 8.09 -6.20 -13.22
CA PHE A 154 7.46 -5.44 -14.29
C PHE A 154 8.35 -5.40 -15.53
N ASP A 155 7.73 -5.12 -16.68
CA ASP A 155 8.45 -4.84 -17.93
C ASP A 155 8.62 -3.32 -18.09
N ALA A 156 9.86 -2.83 -18.05
CA ALA A 156 10.18 -1.41 -18.20
C ALA A 156 9.73 -0.84 -19.55
N ASN A 157 9.66 -1.66 -20.59
CA ASN A 157 9.15 -1.21 -21.90
C ASN A 157 7.70 -0.76 -21.84
N LEU A 158 6.87 -1.36 -20.97
CA LEU A 158 5.47 -0.95 -20.79
C LEU A 158 5.36 0.42 -20.13
N ILE A 159 6.27 0.76 -19.21
CA ILE A 159 6.36 2.11 -18.65
C ILE A 159 6.74 3.10 -19.74
N GLU A 160 7.76 2.79 -20.52
CA GLU A 160 8.19 3.64 -21.63
C GLU A 160 7.08 3.85 -22.68
N GLU A 161 6.33 2.80 -23.02
CA GLU A 161 5.18 2.89 -23.91
C GLU A 161 4.05 3.77 -23.35
N ALA A 162 3.79 3.72 -22.04
CA ALA A 162 2.81 4.61 -21.41
C ALA A 162 3.21 6.08 -21.56
N PHE A 163 4.49 6.41 -21.35
CA PHE A 163 5.00 7.77 -21.56
C PHE A 163 5.02 8.19 -23.03
N LYS A 164 5.35 7.29 -23.96
CA LYS A 164 5.20 7.54 -25.42
C LYS A 164 3.76 7.84 -25.82
N GLN A 165 2.79 7.21 -25.15
CA GLN A 165 1.37 7.48 -25.35
C GLN A 165 0.89 8.78 -24.68
N GLY A 166 1.79 9.53 -24.02
CA GLY A 166 1.52 10.82 -23.44
C GLY A 166 1.17 10.80 -21.95
N ALA A 167 1.53 9.73 -21.22
CA ALA A 167 1.39 9.75 -19.76
C ALA A 167 2.16 10.93 -19.15
N LYS A 168 1.51 11.67 -18.24
CA LYS A 168 2.09 12.82 -17.53
C LYS A 168 2.73 12.40 -16.21
N ALA A 169 2.18 11.37 -15.59
CA ALA A 169 2.63 10.89 -14.29
C ALA A 169 2.58 9.35 -14.23
N LEU A 170 3.41 8.80 -13.36
CA LEU A 170 3.35 7.42 -12.90
C LEU A 170 2.96 7.42 -11.40
N VAL A 171 1.98 6.60 -11.03
CA VAL A 171 1.65 6.31 -9.64
C VAL A 171 2.46 5.12 -9.15
N LEU A 172 3.19 5.30 -8.04
CA LEU A 172 4.09 4.31 -7.45
C LEU A 172 3.75 4.08 -5.98
N CYS A 173 3.16 2.93 -5.65
CA CYS A 173 2.95 2.50 -4.26
C CYS A 173 4.14 1.67 -3.78
N ASN A 174 4.90 2.19 -2.81
CA ASN A 174 6.10 1.52 -2.30
C ASN A 174 6.25 1.71 -0.78
N PRO A 175 6.18 0.64 0.03
CA PRO A 175 5.76 -0.75 -0.29
C PRO A 175 4.33 -0.84 -0.80
N SER A 176 4.07 -1.82 -1.67
CA SER A 176 2.82 -1.91 -2.41
C SER A 176 1.66 -2.52 -1.61
N ASN A 177 0.51 -1.90 -1.69
CA ASN A 177 -0.79 -2.47 -1.46
C ASN A 177 -1.43 -2.76 -2.83
N PRO A 178 -1.78 -4.02 -3.18
CA PRO A 178 -2.07 -5.16 -2.29
C PRO A 178 -0.94 -6.20 -2.16
N CYS A 179 0.11 -6.14 -2.96
CA CYS A 179 0.98 -7.30 -3.19
C CYS A 179 2.23 -7.37 -2.28
N GLY A 180 2.47 -6.35 -1.46
CA GLY A 180 3.62 -6.32 -0.55
C GLY A 180 4.98 -6.16 -1.23
N LYS A 181 5.03 -5.83 -2.53
CA LYS A 181 6.29 -5.58 -3.23
C LYS A 181 7.01 -4.36 -2.65
N VAL A 182 8.33 -4.48 -2.48
CA VAL A 182 9.25 -3.36 -2.25
C VAL A 182 10.12 -3.19 -3.49
N PHE A 183 10.04 -2.03 -4.14
CA PHE A 183 10.85 -1.77 -5.32
C PHE A 183 12.32 -1.60 -4.93
N THR A 184 13.21 -2.31 -5.63
CA THR A 184 14.66 -2.18 -5.42
C THR A 184 15.18 -0.84 -5.95
N ARG A 185 16.38 -0.45 -5.53
CA ARG A 185 17.03 0.76 -6.05
C ARG A 185 17.21 0.71 -7.56
N GLU A 186 17.55 -0.47 -8.10
CA GLU A 186 17.76 -0.69 -9.54
C GLU A 186 16.46 -0.57 -10.32
N GLU A 187 15.36 -1.12 -9.80
CA GLU A 187 14.03 -0.97 -10.37
C GLU A 187 13.59 0.51 -10.36
N LEU A 188 13.78 1.21 -9.23
CA LEU A 188 13.46 2.63 -9.11
C LEU A 188 14.35 3.49 -10.01
N GLN A 189 15.63 3.13 -10.21
CA GLN A 189 16.49 3.84 -11.15
C GLN A 189 16.00 3.67 -12.59
N THR A 190 15.58 2.45 -12.97
CA THR A 190 14.98 2.20 -14.28
C THR A 190 13.74 3.05 -14.51
N ILE A 191 12.85 3.15 -13.51
CA ILE A 191 11.67 4.02 -13.55
C ILE A 191 12.09 5.50 -13.68
N ALA A 192 13.06 5.94 -12.86
CA ALA A 192 13.56 7.30 -12.87
C ALA A 192 14.11 7.72 -14.24
N ASP A 193 14.92 6.86 -14.86
CA ASP A 193 15.54 7.14 -16.17
C ASP A 193 14.47 7.33 -17.27
N ILE A 194 13.38 6.56 -17.22
CA ILE A 194 12.26 6.71 -18.14
C ILE A 194 11.52 8.01 -17.85
N VAL A 195 11.12 8.25 -16.60
CA VAL A 195 10.37 9.44 -16.19
C VAL A 195 11.12 10.73 -16.53
N ILE A 196 12.44 10.76 -16.29
CA ILE A 196 13.31 11.90 -16.65
C ILE A 196 13.32 12.12 -18.16
N ARG A 197 13.49 11.06 -18.95
CA ARG A 197 13.56 11.11 -20.41
C ARG A 197 12.31 11.74 -21.03
N TYR A 198 11.15 11.47 -20.45
CA TYR A 198 9.86 11.96 -20.96
C TYR A 198 9.33 13.18 -20.20
N ASP A 199 10.14 13.80 -19.35
CA ASP A 199 9.76 14.94 -18.49
C ASP A 199 8.46 14.72 -17.71
N GLY A 200 8.29 13.50 -17.21
CA GLY A 200 7.13 13.07 -16.44
C GLY A 200 7.25 13.37 -14.95
N TYR A 201 6.17 13.06 -14.22
CA TYR A 201 6.12 13.09 -12.77
C TYR A 201 5.97 11.69 -12.18
N VAL A 202 6.37 11.53 -10.90
CA VAL A 202 6.02 10.37 -10.09
C VAL A 202 5.22 10.85 -8.89
N ILE A 203 4.03 10.27 -8.69
CA ILE A 203 3.23 10.44 -7.47
C ILE A 203 3.41 9.16 -6.68
N THR A 204 4.03 9.24 -5.49
CA THR A 204 4.25 8.06 -4.65
C THR A 204 3.17 7.95 -3.58
N ASP A 205 2.84 6.70 -3.20
CA ASP A 205 2.16 6.38 -1.95
C ASP A 205 3.13 5.59 -1.07
N GLU A 206 3.63 6.24 -0.02
CA GLU A 206 4.69 5.74 0.87
C GLU A 206 4.18 5.46 2.29
N VAL A 207 2.87 5.21 2.46
CA VAL A 207 2.26 5.00 3.79
C VAL A 207 2.84 3.80 4.56
N TYR A 208 3.53 2.87 3.88
CA TYR A 208 4.19 1.70 4.47
C TYR A 208 5.71 1.86 4.56
N GLU A 209 6.27 3.06 4.41
CA GLU A 209 7.73 3.34 4.36
C GLU A 209 8.55 2.69 5.48
N HIS A 210 7.95 2.51 6.68
CA HIS A 210 8.59 1.89 7.84
C HIS A 210 8.20 0.42 8.08
N ILE A 211 7.42 -0.19 7.17
CA ILE A 211 6.97 -1.58 7.28
C ILE A 211 7.59 -2.36 6.12
N VAL A 212 8.86 -2.70 6.27
CA VAL A 212 9.68 -3.39 5.27
C VAL A 212 10.43 -4.53 5.95
N TYR A 213 10.51 -5.67 5.30
CA TYR A 213 11.09 -6.90 5.88
C TYR A 213 12.48 -7.18 5.30
N ALA A 214 13.42 -7.53 6.18
CA ALA A 214 14.76 -7.91 5.76
C ALA A 214 14.73 -9.05 4.72
N PRO A 215 15.60 -9.02 3.68
CA PRO A 215 16.73 -8.11 3.48
C PRO A 215 16.37 -6.80 2.78
N HIS A 216 15.09 -6.57 2.44
CA HIS A 216 14.63 -5.40 1.70
C HIS A 216 14.76 -4.12 2.54
N LYS A 217 14.89 -2.99 1.84
CA LYS A 217 14.92 -1.66 2.45
C LYS A 217 14.07 -0.72 1.60
N HIS A 218 13.33 0.17 2.27
CA HIS A 218 12.64 1.23 1.56
C HIS A 218 13.63 2.19 0.90
N VAL A 219 13.39 2.52 -0.36
CA VAL A 219 14.13 3.52 -1.11
C VAL A 219 13.14 4.57 -1.59
N TYR A 220 13.35 5.81 -1.21
CA TYR A 220 12.56 6.95 -1.69
C TYR A 220 13.02 7.32 -3.09
N ILE A 221 12.15 7.22 -4.08
CA ILE A 221 12.50 7.56 -5.47
C ILE A 221 12.88 9.05 -5.61
N SER A 222 12.35 9.92 -4.76
CA SER A 222 12.70 11.34 -4.68
C SER A 222 14.18 11.61 -4.40
N THR A 223 14.88 10.62 -3.82
CA THR A 223 16.33 10.73 -3.50
C THR A 223 17.23 10.33 -4.65
N LEU A 224 16.70 9.77 -5.73
CA LEU A 224 17.49 9.41 -6.90
C LEU A 224 17.85 10.67 -7.71
N PRO A 225 19.01 10.68 -8.40
CA PRO A 225 19.44 11.83 -9.18
C PRO A 225 18.36 12.31 -10.17
N GLY A 226 18.03 13.62 -10.13
CA GLY A 226 17.04 14.24 -11.00
C GLY A 226 15.59 13.96 -10.66
N MET A 227 15.30 13.20 -9.58
CA MET A 227 13.93 12.83 -9.22
C MET A 227 13.28 13.77 -8.22
N TRP A 228 14.02 14.52 -7.39
CA TRP A 228 13.42 15.49 -6.47
C TRP A 228 12.48 16.45 -7.18
N GLU A 229 12.93 17.03 -8.30
CA GLU A 229 12.16 18.05 -9.04
C GLU A 229 10.85 17.53 -9.65
N ARG A 230 10.63 16.23 -9.69
CA ARG A 230 9.50 15.59 -10.37
C ARG A 230 8.79 14.53 -9.57
N THR A 231 9.13 14.38 -8.28
CA THR A 231 8.46 13.46 -7.36
C THR A 231 7.53 14.23 -6.42
N ILE A 232 6.34 13.68 -6.22
CA ILE A 232 5.35 14.13 -5.28
C ILE A 232 5.14 12.99 -4.30
N SER A 233 5.79 13.08 -3.14
CA SER A 233 5.75 12.02 -2.13
C SER A 233 4.52 12.20 -1.25
N CYS A 234 3.57 11.25 -1.35
CA CYS A 234 2.38 11.17 -0.51
C CYS A 234 2.56 10.11 0.56
N SER A 235 2.23 10.43 1.79
CA SER A 235 2.24 9.46 2.88
C SER A 235 1.25 9.85 3.98
N SER A 236 1.23 9.10 5.08
CA SER A 236 0.38 9.38 6.23
C SER A 236 0.94 8.82 7.54
N LEU A 237 0.39 9.30 8.64
CA LEU A 237 0.68 8.79 9.97
C LEU A 237 -0.12 7.51 10.29
N SER A 238 -1.06 7.17 9.43
CA SER A 238 -2.07 6.13 9.62
C SER A 238 -1.49 4.76 9.96
N LYS A 239 -0.42 4.35 9.28
CA LYS A 239 0.14 3.00 9.38
C LYS A 239 1.28 2.94 10.40
N THR A 240 2.12 3.97 10.38
CA THR A 240 3.28 4.07 11.30
C THR A 240 2.84 4.19 12.76
N TYR A 241 1.73 4.87 13.04
CA TYR A 241 1.28 5.11 14.41
C TYR A 241 -0.08 4.49 14.74
N SER A 242 -0.62 3.62 13.88
CA SER A 242 -1.92 2.94 14.09
C SER A 242 -3.11 3.88 14.31
N ILE A 243 -3.11 5.04 13.63
CA ILE A 243 -4.13 6.09 13.76
C ILE A 243 -4.88 6.34 12.45
N THR A 244 -5.26 5.27 11.74
CA THR A 244 -5.92 5.36 10.43
C THR A 244 -7.18 6.23 10.47
N GLY A 245 -7.94 6.22 11.57
CA GLY A 245 -9.16 7.02 11.77
C GLY A 245 -8.90 8.50 12.03
N TRP A 246 -7.67 8.92 12.32
CA TRP A 246 -7.35 10.33 12.59
C TRP A 246 -7.24 11.17 11.32
N ARG A 247 -7.10 10.52 10.18
CA ARG A 247 -7.03 11.19 8.89
C ARG A 247 -5.92 12.25 8.82
N LEU A 248 -4.69 11.87 9.15
CA LEU A 248 -3.49 12.71 9.03
C LEU A 248 -2.56 12.13 7.96
N GLY A 249 -2.40 12.86 6.87
CA GLY A 249 -1.48 12.57 5.78
C GLY A 249 -0.69 13.80 5.39
N TYR A 250 0.15 13.68 4.39
CA TYR A 250 0.97 14.78 3.91
C TYR A 250 1.46 14.55 2.49
N VAL A 251 1.80 15.66 1.85
CA VAL A 251 2.53 15.72 0.57
C VAL A 251 3.86 16.38 0.82
N ILE A 252 4.94 15.80 0.27
CA ILE A 252 6.27 16.40 0.23
C ILE A 252 6.72 16.49 -1.23
N ALA A 253 7.07 17.70 -1.67
CA ALA A 253 7.51 17.97 -3.03
C ALA A 253 8.30 19.30 -3.10
N PRO A 254 8.94 19.63 -4.24
CA PRO A 254 9.52 20.94 -4.46
C PRO A 254 8.49 22.08 -4.32
N GLU A 255 8.96 23.26 -3.87
CA GLU A 255 8.14 24.45 -3.62
C GLU A 255 7.16 24.76 -4.77
N ARG A 256 7.64 24.72 -6.02
CA ARG A 256 6.80 24.99 -7.20
C ARG A 256 5.59 24.07 -7.36
N ILE A 257 5.68 22.84 -6.85
CA ILE A 257 4.58 21.85 -6.83
C ILE A 257 3.71 22.10 -5.60
N ILE A 258 4.33 22.26 -4.43
CA ILE A 258 3.64 22.48 -3.16
C ILE A 258 2.74 23.71 -3.20
N ASP A 259 3.16 24.81 -3.84
CA ASP A 259 2.34 26.01 -3.99
C ASP A 259 1.05 25.76 -4.79
N ARG A 260 1.02 24.76 -5.63
CA ARG A 260 -0.18 24.34 -6.36
C ARG A 260 -1.01 23.36 -5.54
N VAL A 261 -0.36 22.40 -4.87
CA VAL A 261 -1.03 21.45 -3.96
C VAL A 261 -1.77 22.22 -2.86
N LYS A 262 -1.17 23.27 -2.27
CA LYS A 262 -1.81 24.13 -1.27
C LYS A 262 -3.16 24.67 -1.78
N LYS A 263 -3.22 25.15 -3.04
CA LYS A 263 -4.44 25.69 -3.63
C LYS A 263 -5.53 24.63 -3.82
N VAL A 264 -5.15 23.43 -4.27
CA VAL A 264 -6.10 22.32 -4.40
C VAL A 264 -6.61 21.89 -3.03
N HIS A 265 -5.71 21.68 -2.08
CA HIS A 265 -6.02 21.30 -0.70
C HIS A 265 -7.00 22.28 -0.01
N ASP A 266 -6.78 23.61 -0.17
CA ASP A 266 -7.65 24.63 0.41
C ASP A 266 -9.12 24.46 -0.02
N PHE A 267 -9.38 24.06 -1.27
CA PHE A 267 -10.74 23.88 -1.78
C PHE A 267 -11.30 22.47 -1.56
N LEU A 268 -10.46 21.46 -1.30
CA LEU A 268 -10.93 20.12 -1.00
C LEU A 268 -11.39 19.98 0.46
N THR A 269 -10.59 20.42 1.42
CA THR A 269 -10.83 20.14 2.85
C THR A 269 -10.56 21.30 3.79
N VAL A 270 -9.98 22.42 3.31
CA VAL A 270 -9.54 23.58 4.11
C VAL A 270 -8.33 23.25 5.01
N GLY A 271 -8.26 22.08 5.61
CA GLY A 271 -7.15 21.68 6.47
C GLY A 271 -7.45 20.45 7.29
N ALA A 272 -6.38 19.80 7.75
CA ALA A 272 -6.48 18.67 8.67
C ALA A 272 -6.85 19.14 10.09
N ALA A 273 -7.38 18.20 10.89
CA ALA A 273 -7.87 18.49 12.25
C ALA A 273 -6.74 18.99 13.17
N ALA A 274 -6.81 20.26 13.57
CA ALA A 274 -5.80 20.92 14.40
C ALA A 274 -5.46 20.17 15.70
N PRO A 275 -6.43 19.69 16.52
CA PRO A 275 -6.10 18.94 17.73
C PRO A 275 -5.39 17.61 17.45
N LEU A 276 -5.73 16.95 16.35
CA LEU A 276 -5.09 15.69 15.98
C LEU A 276 -3.66 15.90 15.46
N MET A 277 -3.40 16.99 14.72
CA MET A 277 -2.04 17.38 14.34
C MET A 277 -1.19 17.64 15.58
N GLU A 278 -1.70 18.44 16.53
CA GLU A 278 -0.99 18.75 17.77
C GLU A 278 -0.64 17.47 18.56
N ALA A 279 -1.59 16.55 18.72
CA ALA A 279 -1.35 15.29 19.39
C ALA A 279 -0.34 14.39 18.66
N ALA A 280 -0.45 14.31 17.33
CA ALA A 280 0.39 13.42 16.53
C ALA A 280 1.82 13.94 16.34
N THR A 281 2.08 15.23 16.58
CA THR A 281 3.44 15.82 16.54
C THR A 281 4.41 15.06 17.47
N VAL A 282 3.92 14.55 18.62
CA VAL A 282 4.73 13.73 19.52
C VAL A 282 5.26 12.47 18.82
N GLY A 283 4.45 11.84 17.97
CA GLY A 283 4.88 10.66 17.21
C GLY A 283 5.97 10.96 16.20
N LEU A 284 5.91 12.12 15.55
CA LEU A 284 6.93 12.56 14.59
C LEU A 284 8.31 12.80 15.25
N CYS A 285 8.32 12.99 16.56
CA CYS A 285 9.55 13.17 17.35
C CYS A 285 10.07 11.87 17.98
N PHE A 286 9.51 10.72 17.65
CA PHE A 286 10.01 9.45 18.19
C PHE A 286 11.43 9.14 17.66
N PRO A 287 12.27 8.49 18.50
CA PRO A 287 13.62 8.10 18.10
C PRO A 287 13.58 6.91 17.11
N ASP A 288 14.70 6.64 16.48
CA ASP A 288 14.87 5.53 15.52
C ASP A 288 14.47 4.17 16.10
N SER A 289 14.71 3.96 17.40
CA SER A 289 14.29 2.74 18.11
C SER A 289 12.78 2.47 18.06
N TYR A 290 11.95 3.50 17.87
CA TYR A 290 10.51 3.29 17.65
C TYR A 290 10.26 2.61 16.29
N TYR A 291 10.92 3.07 15.23
CA TYR A 291 10.76 2.53 13.88
C TYR A 291 11.39 1.13 13.75
N GLU A 292 12.50 0.90 14.44
CA GLU A 292 13.10 -0.44 14.57
C GLU A 292 12.17 -1.41 15.31
N GLY A 293 11.56 -0.96 16.41
CA GLY A 293 10.54 -1.72 17.15
C GLY A 293 9.29 -1.99 16.31
N LEU A 294 8.83 -1.02 15.54
CA LEU A 294 7.70 -1.17 14.61
C LEU A 294 8.00 -2.24 13.54
N GLN A 295 9.18 -2.17 12.92
CA GLN A 295 9.62 -3.15 11.94
C GLN A 295 9.72 -4.56 12.55
N ALA A 296 10.29 -4.69 13.74
CA ALA A 296 10.37 -5.98 14.45
C ALA A 296 8.98 -6.54 14.77
N HIS A 297 8.05 -5.70 15.22
CA HIS A 297 6.67 -6.08 15.49
C HIS A 297 5.95 -6.61 14.24
N TYR A 298 6.01 -5.88 13.12
CA TYR A 298 5.41 -6.34 11.86
C TYR A 298 6.11 -7.56 11.27
N THR A 299 7.42 -7.69 11.47
CA THR A 299 8.17 -8.90 11.07
C THR A 299 7.70 -10.13 11.85
N HIS A 300 7.46 -9.99 13.15
CA HIS A 300 6.87 -11.05 13.98
C HIS A 300 5.49 -11.47 13.45
N MET A 301 4.58 -10.52 13.21
CA MET A 301 3.24 -10.81 12.68
C MET A 301 3.29 -11.48 11.30
N LYS A 302 4.20 -11.01 10.41
CA LYS A 302 4.45 -11.66 9.12
C LYS A 302 4.85 -13.13 9.31
N HIS A 303 5.83 -13.40 10.17
CA HIS A 303 6.28 -14.77 10.43
C HIS A 303 5.15 -15.63 11.00
N LEU A 304 4.46 -15.14 12.03
CA LEU A 304 3.34 -15.88 12.63
C LEU A 304 2.31 -16.28 11.57
N PHE A 305 1.85 -15.34 10.76
CA PHE A 305 0.79 -15.59 9.78
C PHE A 305 1.28 -16.38 8.56
N CYS A 306 2.38 -15.96 7.93
CA CYS A 306 2.88 -16.59 6.72
C CYS A 306 3.43 -17.99 6.96
N ASP A 307 4.09 -18.24 8.10
CA ASP A 307 4.58 -19.57 8.44
C ASP A 307 3.42 -20.53 8.75
N GLY A 308 2.34 -20.03 9.38
CA GLY A 308 1.11 -20.79 9.54
C GLY A 308 0.48 -21.17 8.19
N LEU A 309 0.39 -20.23 7.24
CA LEU A 309 -0.11 -20.53 5.89
C LEU A 309 0.75 -21.61 5.19
N ARG A 310 2.09 -21.53 5.32
CA ARG A 310 3.03 -22.54 4.77
C ARG A 310 2.82 -23.92 5.38
N GLN A 311 2.60 -24.00 6.69
CA GLN A 311 2.33 -25.26 7.39
C GLN A 311 1.07 -25.97 6.85
N PHE A 312 0.08 -25.21 6.38
CA PHE A 312 -1.14 -25.75 5.79
C PHE A 312 -1.01 -26.02 4.28
N GLY A 313 0.17 -25.81 3.69
CA GLY A 313 0.39 -26.00 2.24
C GLY A 313 -0.38 -24.99 1.38
N LEU A 314 -0.66 -23.81 1.92
CA LEU A 314 -1.30 -22.74 1.18
C LEU A 314 -0.26 -21.93 0.41
N GLU A 315 -0.51 -21.70 -0.86
CA GLU A 315 0.37 -20.95 -1.74
C GLU A 315 0.04 -19.45 -1.68
N PHE A 316 1.05 -18.61 -1.54
CA PHE A 316 0.88 -17.15 -1.47
C PHE A 316 2.16 -16.42 -1.90
N THR A 317 2.03 -15.14 -2.21
CA THR A 317 3.18 -14.26 -2.49
C THR A 317 3.78 -13.77 -1.17
N ASP A 318 5.07 -14.04 -0.94
CA ASP A 318 5.76 -13.62 0.29
C ASP A 318 5.94 -12.09 0.28
N PRO A 319 5.34 -11.36 1.23
CA PRO A 319 5.44 -9.90 1.22
C PRO A 319 6.84 -9.42 1.63
N GLU A 320 7.37 -8.47 0.87
CA GLU A 320 8.64 -7.78 1.13
C GLU A 320 8.46 -6.55 2.03
N GLY A 321 7.24 -5.99 2.03
CA GLY A 321 6.81 -4.87 2.86
C GLY A 321 5.29 -4.77 2.97
N ALA A 322 4.79 -3.70 3.59
CA ALA A 322 3.40 -3.54 4.00
C ALA A 322 2.96 -4.68 4.93
N TYR A 323 1.69 -4.99 5.01
CA TYR A 323 1.17 -6.08 5.86
C TYR A 323 0.08 -6.89 5.14
N TYR A 324 0.28 -7.10 3.84
CA TYR A 324 -0.63 -7.86 2.99
C TYR A 324 0.03 -9.10 2.42
N VAL A 325 -0.80 -10.12 2.21
CA VAL A 325 -0.43 -11.33 1.51
C VAL A 325 -1.51 -11.67 0.49
N MET A 326 -1.10 -12.05 -0.71
CA MET A 326 -1.98 -12.55 -1.76
C MET A 326 -1.93 -14.06 -1.76
N LEU A 327 -3.02 -14.70 -1.31
CA LEU A 327 -3.18 -16.16 -1.30
C LEU A 327 -3.67 -16.62 -2.67
N ASP A 328 -3.01 -17.64 -3.24
CA ASP A 328 -3.43 -18.30 -4.47
C ASP A 328 -4.46 -19.40 -4.13
N VAL A 329 -5.65 -19.24 -4.67
CA VAL A 329 -6.79 -20.15 -4.47
C VAL A 329 -7.13 -20.96 -5.73
N SER A 330 -6.26 -20.90 -6.77
CA SER A 330 -6.46 -21.61 -8.04
C SER A 330 -6.65 -23.12 -7.88
N LYS A 331 -5.96 -23.73 -6.90
CA LYS A 331 -6.08 -25.18 -6.59
C LYS A 331 -7.50 -25.61 -6.19
N TYR A 332 -8.35 -24.67 -5.81
CA TYR A 332 -9.75 -24.92 -5.46
C TYR A 332 -10.72 -24.74 -6.63
N GLY A 333 -10.21 -24.46 -7.84
CA GLY A 333 -11.04 -24.24 -9.03
C GLY A 333 -11.85 -22.94 -8.98
N VAL A 334 -11.33 -21.93 -8.29
CA VAL A 334 -12.01 -20.62 -8.12
C VAL A 334 -11.92 -19.84 -9.42
N ASN A 335 -13.10 -19.48 -9.97
CA ASN A 335 -13.26 -18.62 -11.13
C ASN A 335 -13.95 -17.28 -10.78
N ASP A 336 -14.50 -17.19 -9.56
CA ASP A 336 -15.12 -16.00 -8.99
C ASP A 336 -14.60 -15.82 -7.57
N ASP A 337 -13.60 -14.96 -7.43
CA ASP A 337 -12.94 -14.69 -6.16
C ASP A 337 -13.84 -13.89 -5.18
N LEU A 338 -14.81 -13.13 -5.68
CA LEU A 338 -15.80 -12.46 -4.83
C LEU A 338 -16.69 -13.50 -4.14
N HIS A 339 -17.26 -14.43 -4.91
CA HIS A 339 -18.05 -15.53 -4.37
C HIS A 339 -17.22 -16.42 -3.42
N PHE A 340 -15.96 -16.68 -3.78
CA PHE A 340 -15.06 -17.43 -2.89
C PHE A 340 -14.79 -16.68 -1.57
N CYS A 341 -14.58 -15.38 -1.58
CA CYS A 341 -14.42 -14.59 -0.36
C CYS A 341 -15.67 -14.56 0.53
N GLU A 342 -16.87 -14.57 -0.06
CA GLU A 342 -18.13 -14.72 0.69
C GLU A 342 -18.24 -16.10 1.31
N TRP A 343 -17.97 -17.16 0.51
CA TRP A 343 -17.94 -18.54 0.98
C TRP A 343 -16.90 -18.75 2.09
N LEU A 344 -15.71 -18.16 1.95
CA LEU A 344 -14.65 -18.22 2.94
C LEU A 344 -15.09 -17.62 4.29
N ALA A 345 -15.77 -16.48 4.25
CA ALA A 345 -16.31 -15.84 5.45
C ALA A 345 -17.39 -16.68 6.11
N GLU A 346 -18.29 -17.31 5.33
CA GLU A 346 -19.43 -18.10 5.84
C GLU A 346 -18.97 -19.47 6.38
N HIS A 347 -18.13 -20.18 5.63
CA HIS A 347 -17.86 -21.61 5.91
C HIS A 347 -16.52 -21.82 6.65
N VAL A 348 -15.53 -20.97 6.40
CA VAL A 348 -14.22 -21.05 7.08
C VAL A 348 -14.19 -20.07 8.25
N GLY A 349 -14.90 -18.95 8.15
CA GLY A 349 -14.99 -17.94 9.19
C GLY A 349 -13.84 -16.94 9.16
N VAL A 350 -13.23 -16.70 7.99
CA VAL A 350 -12.17 -15.68 7.79
C VAL A 350 -12.54 -14.80 6.60
N GLY A 351 -12.52 -13.50 6.80
CA GLY A 351 -12.81 -12.51 5.75
C GLY A 351 -11.56 -12.11 4.98
N ALA A 352 -11.63 -12.13 3.65
CA ALA A 352 -10.61 -11.69 2.71
C ALA A 352 -11.14 -10.60 1.78
N VAL A 353 -10.27 -10.04 0.92
CA VAL A 353 -10.66 -9.17 -0.20
C VAL A 353 -10.41 -9.91 -1.51
N PRO A 354 -11.37 -9.92 -2.45
CA PRO A 354 -11.14 -10.47 -3.78
C PRO A 354 -9.97 -9.81 -4.48
N GLY A 355 -9.10 -10.59 -5.12
CA GLY A 355 -7.95 -10.08 -5.86
C GLY A 355 -8.38 -9.23 -7.04
N SER A 356 -9.46 -9.63 -7.74
CA SER A 356 -10.00 -8.92 -8.89
C SER A 356 -10.30 -7.44 -8.62
N CYS A 357 -10.53 -7.04 -7.35
CA CYS A 357 -10.68 -5.63 -6.97
C CYS A 357 -9.41 -4.79 -7.18
N PHE A 358 -8.24 -5.43 -7.31
CA PHE A 358 -6.95 -4.75 -7.39
C PHE A 358 -6.30 -4.84 -8.76
N PHE A 359 -6.73 -5.79 -9.60
CA PHE A 359 -6.15 -6.02 -10.91
C PHE A 359 -7.00 -5.41 -12.02
N LYS A 360 -6.34 -4.88 -13.04
CA LYS A 360 -7.00 -4.56 -14.30
C LYS A 360 -7.14 -5.80 -15.19
N GLU A 361 -6.18 -6.70 -15.05
CA GLU A 361 -6.12 -7.98 -15.74
C GLU A 361 -7.20 -8.93 -15.19
N ASP A 362 -7.56 -9.95 -15.96
CA ASP A 362 -8.52 -10.99 -15.59
C ASP A 362 -7.90 -11.97 -14.58
N VAL A 363 -7.79 -11.52 -13.32
CA VAL A 363 -7.18 -12.28 -12.21
C VAL A 363 -8.24 -12.56 -11.15
N HIS A 364 -8.74 -13.81 -11.12
CA HIS A 364 -9.80 -14.28 -10.21
C HIS A 364 -9.37 -15.41 -9.28
N HIS A 365 -8.07 -15.69 -9.20
CA HIS A 365 -7.54 -16.78 -8.39
C HIS A 365 -6.71 -16.31 -7.18
N LEU A 366 -6.66 -15.02 -6.94
CA LEU A 366 -5.96 -14.44 -5.81
C LEU A 366 -6.95 -13.80 -4.83
N VAL A 367 -6.70 -13.98 -3.53
CA VAL A 367 -7.41 -13.26 -2.48
C VAL A 367 -6.42 -12.59 -1.53
N ARG A 368 -6.73 -11.36 -1.07
CA ARG A 368 -5.85 -10.62 -0.19
C ARG A 368 -6.28 -10.76 1.27
N PHE A 369 -5.33 -11.14 2.12
CA PHE A 369 -5.39 -10.98 3.57
C PHE A 369 -4.47 -9.85 4.04
N HIS A 370 -4.75 -9.30 5.22
CA HIS A 370 -3.78 -8.52 5.97
C HIS A 370 -3.50 -9.17 7.32
N PHE A 371 -2.28 -8.99 7.82
CA PHE A 371 -1.84 -9.58 9.08
C PHE A 371 -1.49 -8.55 10.17
N ALA A 372 -1.93 -7.30 10.02
CA ALA A 372 -1.79 -6.27 11.05
C ALA A 372 -2.81 -6.51 12.18
N LYS A 373 -2.63 -7.60 12.94
CA LYS A 373 -3.53 -8.04 14.00
C LYS A 373 -2.72 -8.54 15.20
N ARG A 374 -3.34 -8.54 16.37
CA ARG A 374 -2.78 -9.16 17.57
C ARG A 374 -2.54 -10.65 17.34
N ASP A 375 -1.58 -11.23 18.04
CA ASP A 375 -1.20 -12.63 17.91
C ASP A 375 -2.39 -13.57 18.10
N GLU A 376 -3.26 -13.27 19.07
CA GLU A 376 -4.45 -14.08 19.35
C GLU A 376 -5.43 -14.07 18.17
N THR A 377 -5.58 -12.92 17.50
CA THR A 377 -6.44 -12.78 16.32
C THR A 377 -5.86 -13.56 15.15
N LEU A 378 -4.54 -13.45 14.92
CA LEU A 378 -3.86 -14.19 13.84
C LEU A 378 -3.90 -15.70 14.08
N GLN A 379 -3.64 -16.16 15.32
CA GLN A 379 -3.72 -17.56 15.67
C GLN A 379 -5.13 -18.12 15.46
N ALA A 380 -6.15 -17.41 15.93
CA ALA A 380 -7.54 -17.81 15.72
C ALA A 380 -7.92 -17.86 14.22
N ALA A 381 -7.37 -16.97 13.39
CA ALA A 381 -7.57 -17.00 11.95
C ALA A 381 -6.85 -18.21 11.31
N LEU A 382 -5.62 -18.51 11.73
CA LEU A 382 -4.87 -19.69 11.28
C LEU A 382 -5.56 -21.00 11.67
N ASP A 383 -6.08 -21.09 12.90
CA ASP A 383 -6.84 -22.26 13.35
C ASP A 383 -8.06 -22.53 12.43
N ARG A 384 -8.75 -21.47 12.00
CA ARG A 384 -9.85 -21.59 11.04
C ARG A 384 -9.37 -21.94 9.63
N LEU A 385 -8.29 -21.32 9.16
CA LEU A 385 -7.70 -21.56 7.83
C LEU A 385 -7.11 -22.96 7.70
N SER A 386 -6.69 -23.61 8.80
CA SER A 386 -6.19 -24.99 8.78
C SER A 386 -7.19 -25.98 8.18
N ALA A 387 -8.50 -25.68 8.26
CA ALA A 387 -9.55 -26.49 7.69
C ALA A 387 -9.89 -26.15 6.22
N LEU A 388 -9.21 -25.17 5.60
CA LEU A 388 -9.57 -24.66 4.27
C LEU A 388 -9.56 -25.77 3.22
N ASP A 389 -8.48 -26.57 3.12
CA ASP A 389 -8.37 -27.65 2.12
C ASP A 389 -9.49 -28.68 2.25
N SER A 390 -9.90 -29.03 3.48
CA SER A 390 -10.98 -29.99 3.70
C SER A 390 -12.33 -29.44 3.33
N LYS A 391 -12.60 -28.16 3.66
CA LYS A 391 -13.86 -27.48 3.39
C LYS A 391 -14.01 -27.09 1.91
N ALA A 392 -12.94 -26.73 1.24
CA ALA A 392 -12.98 -26.33 -0.18
C ALA A 392 -13.42 -27.45 -1.13
N LYS A 393 -13.37 -28.72 -0.71
CA LYS A 393 -13.99 -29.83 -1.45
C LYS A 393 -15.50 -29.64 -1.62
N THR A 394 -16.16 -29.00 -0.66
CA THR A 394 -17.60 -28.70 -0.75
C THR A 394 -17.86 -27.49 -1.65
N TYR A 395 -16.95 -26.53 -1.75
CA TYR A 395 -17.02 -25.39 -2.67
C TYR A 395 -17.07 -25.88 -4.12
N GLN A 396 -16.18 -26.79 -4.50
CA GLN A 396 -16.13 -27.40 -5.84
C GLN A 396 -17.41 -28.13 -6.21
N CYS A 397 -18.06 -28.84 -5.26
CA CYS A 397 -19.30 -29.54 -5.50
C CYS A 397 -20.50 -28.60 -5.74
N THR A 398 -20.50 -27.40 -5.16
CA THR A 398 -21.58 -26.40 -5.35
C THR A 398 -21.50 -25.69 -6.68
N GLU A 399 -20.31 -25.47 -7.22
CA GLU A 399 -20.11 -24.84 -8.54
C GLU A 399 -20.49 -25.80 -9.70
N VAL A 400 -20.18 -27.11 -9.58
CA VAL A 400 -20.54 -28.11 -10.59
C VAL A 400 -22.07 -28.28 -10.72
N ASN A 401 -22.84 -28.02 -9.66
CA ASN A 401 -24.30 -28.11 -9.67
C ASN A 401 -25.03 -26.85 -10.16
N LYS A 402 -24.30 -25.79 -10.53
CA LYS A 402 -24.87 -24.54 -11.09
C LYS A 402 -24.77 -24.46 -12.62
N ILE A 403 -24.12 -25.44 -13.26
CA ILE A 403 -24.06 -25.64 -14.72
C ILE A 403 -25.12 -26.65 -15.13
#